data_95c9af6cc4cd542fda04e6dd98515dfb
#
_entry.id   95c9af6cc4cd542fda04e6dd98515dfb
#
_cell.length_a   1.000
_cell.length_b   1.000
_cell.length_c   1.000
_cell.angle_alpha   90.00
_cell.angle_beta   90.00
_cell.angle_gamma   90.00
#
_symmetry.space_group_name_H-M   'P 1'
#
loop_
_entity.id
_entity.type
_entity.pdbx_description
1 polymer ?
#
loop_
_entity_poly.entity_id
_entity_poly.type
_entity_poly.pdbx_seq_one_letter_code
_entity_poly.pdbx_strand_id
1 'polypeptide(L)'
;MRTTFLLIAIAAAFAGTSAFAQQPSGNASIDPEHIFFTEPVKSPVTEVTEPVKGSSIPVELIYVETPDGLYAPVGLRKPPGNGPFPIILFAHMNGGMGMRWIREWTQNGSWTQEQFLKAGYAVAWMRYRAEVSNSYGARLVEAKREGRQLFNRGALEYDDAISIIKYVKTLPYVDPSRVGYVGLSHGGEMLMKITTEYDGLRAGIASEPASGDFLARKPQPRTPGAPPVPETLPVNTEEMQKKATEAMRGQLDMDTAMVRIRAIKTPIFVQGRDRDHNQATFRLNYELLREAGKDVEWKSYEHPEHGFIFVRRNEKGFYEPDPTQVQIVTDSISYFDRHMKKP
;
A
#
# COMPACT_ATOMS: atom_id res chain seq x y z
N MET A 1 -6.19 -79.09 -20.26
CA MET A 1 -7.12 -78.00 -19.85
C MET A 1 -6.38 -76.70 -19.91
N ARG A 2 -6.62 -75.92 -20.95
CA ARG A 2 -6.01 -74.55 -21.15
C ARG A 2 -7.08 -73.53 -20.82
N THR A 3 -6.88 -72.76 -19.79
CA THR A 3 -7.77 -71.67 -19.39
C THR A 3 -7.22 -70.38 -19.95
N THR A 4 -7.94 -69.85 -20.90
CA THR A 4 -7.63 -68.55 -21.57
C THR A 4 -8.21 -67.40 -20.73
N PHE A 5 -7.36 -66.51 -20.23
CA PHE A 5 -7.81 -65.30 -19.59
C PHE A 5 -7.99 -64.21 -20.64
N LEU A 6 -9.20 -63.77 -20.74
CA LEU A 6 -9.60 -62.64 -21.60
C LEU A 6 -9.35 -61.34 -20.82
N LEU A 7 -8.37 -60.53 -21.25
CA LEU A 7 -8.13 -59.18 -20.74
C LEU A 7 -9.09 -58.23 -21.45
N ILE A 8 -10.10 -57.77 -20.74
CA ILE A 8 -10.94 -56.65 -21.19
C ILE A 8 -10.23 -55.36 -20.79
N ALA A 9 -9.67 -54.64 -21.76
CA ALA A 9 -9.18 -53.30 -21.59
C ALA A 9 -10.37 -52.32 -21.57
N ILE A 10 -10.72 -51.81 -20.40
CA ILE A 10 -11.66 -50.70 -20.27
C ILE A 10 -10.87 -49.40 -20.49
N ALA A 11 -10.95 -48.85 -21.68
CA ALA A 11 -10.52 -47.48 -21.94
C ALA A 11 -11.53 -46.51 -21.31
N ALA A 12 -11.26 -46.07 -20.10
CA ALA A 12 -11.98 -44.95 -19.50
C ALA A 12 -11.49 -43.63 -20.18
N ALA A 13 -12.28 -43.13 -21.13
CA ALA A 13 -12.11 -41.81 -21.64
C ALA A 13 -12.45 -40.83 -20.51
N PHE A 14 -11.44 -40.31 -19.83
CA PHE A 14 -11.57 -39.12 -19.00
C PHE A 14 -11.71 -37.93 -19.93
N ALA A 15 -12.92 -37.63 -20.38
CA ALA A 15 -13.28 -36.30 -20.81
C ALA A 15 -13.42 -35.44 -19.55
N GLY A 16 -12.28 -35.05 -18.97
CA GLY A 16 -12.18 -34.04 -17.95
C GLY A 16 -12.40 -32.70 -18.63
N THR A 17 -13.65 -32.29 -18.77
CA THR A 17 -13.98 -30.90 -18.90
C THR A 17 -13.53 -30.22 -17.61
N SER A 18 -12.33 -29.64 -17.63
CA SER A 18 -11.94 -28.63 -16.67
C SER A 18 -12.90 -27.45 -16.89
N ALA A 19 -14.06 -27.55 -16.28
CA ALA A 19 -14.83 -26.35 -15.99
C ALA A 19 -13.96 -25.56 -15.03
N PHE A 20 -13.10 -24.70 -15.58
CA PHE A 20 -12.68 -23.54 -14.85
C PHE A 20 -13.98 -22.86 -14.47
N ALA A 21 -14.37 -23.00 -13.21
CA ALA A 21 -15.46 -22.26 -12.66
C ALA A 21 -15.13 -20.79 -12.96
N GLN A 22 -15.75 -20.24 -13.96
CA GLN A 22 -15.81 -18.83 -14.21
C GLN A 22 -16.30 -18.25 -12.89
N GLN A 23 -15.39 -17.67 -12.12
CA GLN A 23 -15.82 -16.85 -11.00
C GLN A 23 -16.77 -15.82 -11.60
N PRO A 24 -17.95 -15.59 -11.00
CA PRO A 24 -18.82 -14.54 -11.48
C PRO A 24 -18.01 -13.27 -11.41
N SER A 25 -17.59 -12.79 -12.56
CA SER A 25 -16.85 -11.56 -12.72
C SER A 25 -17.83 -10.41 -12.48
N GLY A 26 -17.92 -9.99 -11.22
CA GLY A 26 -18.40 -8.64 -10.93
C GLY A 26 -17.41 -7.58 -11.38
N ASN A 27 -16.38 -7.99 -12.06
CA ASN A 27 -15.35 -7.15 -12.62
C ASN A 27 -15.53 -7.21 -14.12
N ALA A 28 -15.75 -6.09 -14.78
CA ALA A 28 -15.53 -5.98 -16.22
C ALA A 28 -14.06 -6.32 -16.41
N SER A 29 -13.77 -7.61 -16.44
CA SER A 29 -12.43 -8.11 -16.46
C SER A 29 -11.79 -7.65 -17.76
N ILE A 30 -10.65 -7.05 -17.63
CA ILE A 30 -9.74 -6.97 -18.75
C ILE A 30 -9.53 -8.40 -19.23
N ASP A 31 -10.09 -8.70 -20.40
CA ASP A 31 -9.97 -10.03 -21.00
C ASP A 31 -8.47 -10.34 -21.16
N PRO A 32 -7.95 -11.42 -20.57
CA PRO A 32 -6.55 -11.79 -20.73
C PRO A 32 -6.14 -11.95 -22.18
N GLU A 33 -7.01 -12.40 -23.07
CA GLU A 33 -6.73 -12.49 -24.50
C GLU A 33 -6.63 -11.09 -25.11
N HIS A 34 -7.45 -10.15 -24.66
CA HIS A 34 -7.39 -8.76 -25.08
C HIS A 34 -6.06 -8.10 -24.72
N ILE A 35 -5.50 -8.39 -23.54
CA ILE A 35 -4.21 -7.86 -23.10
C ILE A 35 -3.07 -8.35 -24.02
N PHE A 36 -3.14 -9.60 -24.49
CA PHE A 36 -2.03 -10.22 -25.21
C PHE A 36 -2.13 -10.15 -26.74
N PHE A 37 -3.34 -10.05 -27.31
CA PHE A 37 -3.56 -10.28 -28.72
C PHE A 37 -4.34 -9.17 -29.45
N THR A 38 -4.79 -8.14 -28.73
CA THR A 38 -5.56 -7.05 -29.32
C THR A 38 -4.88 -5.69 -29.07
N GLU A 39 -5.48 -4.65 -29.61
CA GLU A 39 -5.11 -3.28 -29.30
C GLU A 39 -5.13 -3.05 -27.79
N PRO A 40 -4.14 -2.35 -27.22
CA PRO A 40 -4.10 -2.09 -25.80
C PRO A 40 -5.40 -1.45 -25.31
N VAL A 41 -5.96 -1.98 -24.25
CA VAL A 41 -7.13 -1.37 -23.59
C VAL A 41 -6.72 0.03 -23.13
N LYS A 42 -7.48 1.04 -23.55
CA LYS A 42 -7.23 2.41 -23.08
C LYS A 42 -7.43 2.48 -21.59
N SER A 43 -6.39 2.82 -20.86
CA SER A 43 -6.46 3.10 -19.43
C SER A 43 -6.96 4.54 -19.22
N PRO A 44 -7.78 4.78 -18.20
CA PRO A 44 -8.27 3.83 -17.21
C PRO A 44 -9.49 3.07 -17.70
N VAL A 45 -9.63 1.85 -17.22
CA VAL A 45 -10.87 1.08 -17.42
C VAL A 45 -11.68 1.18 -16.13
N THR A 46 -12.86 1.82 -16.22
CA THR A 46 -13.81 1.82 -15.11
C THR A 46 -14.49 0.46 -15.07
N GLU A 47 -14.32 -0.25 -13.98
CA GLU A 47 -14.94 -1.56 -13.81
C GLU A 47 -16.39 -1.44 -13.40
N VAL A 48 -16.59 -0.81 -12.25
CA VAL A 48 -17.94 -0.68 -11.67
C VAL A 48 -17.95 0.42 -10.60
N THR A 49 -19.11 1.04 -10.43
CA THR A 49 -19.42 1.89 -9.27
C THR A 49 -20.22 1.08 -8.27
N GLU A 50 -19.72 0.92 -7.06
CA GLU A 50 -20.34 0.14 -5.98
C GLU A 50 -20.75 1.04 -4.80
N PRO A 51 -21.91 0.76 -4.15
CA PRO A 51 -22.26 1.42 -2.91
C PRO A 51 -21.28 1.02 -1.79
N VAL A 52 -20.98 1.95 -0.90
CA VAL A 52 -20.13 1.69 0.28
C VAL A 52 -21.03 1.62 1.52
N LYS A 53 -20.91 0.53 2.27
CA LYS A 53 -21.72 0.28 3.46
C LYS A 53 -21.60 1.45 4.46
N GLY A 54 -22.74 2.05 4.82
CA GLY A 54 -22.78 3.15 5.79
C GLY A 54 -22.26 4.49 5.28
N SER A 55 -22.10 4.64 3.97
CA SER A 55 -21.76 5.91 3.31
C SER A 55 -22.73 6.23 2.18
N SER A 56 -22.99 7.51 1.96
CA SER A 56 -23.71 8.00 0.78
C SER A 56 -22.81 8.19 -0.43
N ILE A 57 -21.48 8.05 -0.26
CA ILE A 57 -20.48 8.22 -1.31
C ILE A 57 -20.05 6.84 -1.82
N PRO A 58 -20.37 6.50 -3.08
CA PRO A 58 -19.96 5.22 -3.65
C PRO A 58 -18.45 5.16 -3.90
N VAL A 59 -17.97 3.99 -4.29
CA VAL A 59 -16.62 3.79 -4.81
C VAL A 59 -16.68 3.49 -6.30
N GLU A 60 -15.82 4.12 -7.07
CA GLU A 60 -15.51 3.79 -8.44
C GLU A 60 -14.26 2.91 -8.47
N LEU A 61 -14.42 1.67 -8.94
CA LEU A 61 -13.35 0.68 -9.03
C LEU A 61 -12.80 0.66 -10.45
N ILE A 62 -11.51 0.93 -10.57
CA ILE A 62 -10.83 1.04 -11.86
C ILE A 62 -9.50 0.31 -11.86
N TYR A 63 -8.97 0.06 -13.05
CA TYR A 63 -7.59 -0.32 -13.28
C TYR A 63 -6.83 0.79 -13.99
N VAL A 64 -5.64 1.10 -13.50
CA VAL A 64 -4.72 2.07 -14.11
C VAL A 64 -3.61 1.32 -14.81
N GLU A 65 -3.41 1.60 -16.08
CA GLU A 65 -2.32 1.01 -16.86
C GLU A 65 -0.95 1.47 -16.36
N THR A 66 -0.03 0.55 -16.30
CA THR A 66 1.35 0.76 -15.89
C THR A 66 2.28 0.77 -17.11
N PRO A 67 3.53 1.28 -17.02
CA PRO A 67 4.39 1.46 -18.17
C PRO A 67 4.72 0.18 -18.95
N ASP A 68 4.59 -0.97 -18.34
CA ASP A 68 4.81 -2.29 -18.95
C ASP A 68 3.52 -2.96 -19.47
N GLY A 69 2.42 -2.20 -19.57
CA GLY A 69 1.14 -2.68 -20.09
C GLY A 69 0.35 -3.57 -19.14
N LEU A 70 0.75 -3.64 -17.85
CA LEU A 70 -0.06 -4.27 -16.81
C LEU A 70 -0.98 -3.24 -16.14
N TYR A 71 -1.78 -3.68 -15.18
CA TYR A 71 -2.81 -2.86 -14.57
C TYR A 71 -2.78 -2.92 -13.05
N ALA A 72 -2.86 -1.73 -12.42
CA ALA A 72 -2.92 -1.57 -10.98
C ALA A 72 -4.34 -1.17 -10.54
N PRO A 73 -4.97 -1.87 -9.58
CA PRO A 73 -6.32 -1.58 -9.13
C PRO A 73 -6.38 -0.37 -8.23
N VAL A 74 -7.43 0.44 -8.40
CA VAL A 74 -7.70 1.66 -7.63
C VAL A 74 -9.18 1.74 -7.28
N GLY A 75 -9.49 2.16 -6.06
CA GLY A 75 -10.85 2.47 -5.62
C GLY A 75 -10.98 3.96 -5.30
N LEU A 76 -11.65 4.71 -6.16
CA LEU A 76 -11.81 6.16 -6.10
C LEU A 76 -13.11 6.55 -5.41
N ARG A 77 -13.05 7.57 -4.57
CA ARG A 77 -14.23 8.19 -3.95
C ARG A 77 -14.04 9.71 -3.88
N LYS A 78 -15.08 10.48 -4.10
CA LYS A 78 -15.00 11.95 -4.04
C LYS A 78 -16.17 12.54 -3.26
N PRO A 79 -15.98 13.70 -2.61
CA PRO A 79 -17.08 14.42 -2.00
C PRO A 79 -18.16 14.78 -3.05
N PRO A 80 -19.40 15.06 -2.62
CA PRO A 80 -20.41 15.65 -3.50
C PRO A 80 -19.92 16.96 -4.13
N GLY A 81 -20.31 17.20 -5.39
CA GLY A 81 -19.92 18.39 -6.14
C GLY A 81 -18.96 18.11 -7.28
N ASN A 82 -18.56 19.18 -7.97
CA ASN A 82 -17.79 19.10 -9.21
C ASN A 82 -16.27 19.22 -9.01
N GLY A 83 -15.84 19.69 -7.83
CA GLY A 83 -14.40 19.94 -7.59
C GLY A 83 -13.92 21.29 -8.17
N PRO A 84 -12.62 21.44 -8.46
CA PRO A 84 -11.59 20.44 -8.30
C PRO A 84 -11.22 20.21 -6.81
N PHE A 85 -11.18 18.95 -6.41
CA PHE A 85 -10.83 18.54 -5.05
C PHE A 85 -9.34 18.23 -4.91
N PRO A 86 -8.70 18.50 -3.77
CA PRO A 86 -7.48 17.82 -3.41
C PRO A 86 -7.77 16.31 -3.23
N ILE A 87 -6.80 15.47 -3.57
CA ILE A 87 -6.95 14.02 -3.45
C ILE A 87 -5.87 13.41 -2.56
N ILE A 88 -6.25 12.43 -1.75
CA ILE A 88 -5.34 11.62 -0.94
C ILE A 88 -5.35 10.17 -1.42
N LEU A 89 -4.16 9.67 -1.76
CA LEU A 89 -3.93 8.28 -2.11
C LEU A 89 -3.54 7.50 -0.86
N PHE A 90 -4.27 6.43 -0.57
CA PHE A 90 -4.01 5.54 0.56
C PHE A 90 -3.36 4.26 0.06
N ALA A 91 -2.14 4.02 0.52
CA ALA A 91 -1.38 2.82 0.25
C ALA A 91 -1.10 2.08 1.56
N HIS A 92 -1.36 0.79 1.56
CA HIS A 92 -1.19 0.01 2.77
C HIS A 92 0.01 -0.94 2.69
N MET A 93 0.18 -1.70 3.79
CA MET A 93 1.23 -2.70 3.96
C MET A 93 1.23 -3.79 2.88
N ASN A 94 2.21 -4.67 2.93
CA ASN A 94 2.34 -5.84 2.07
C ASN A 94 1.15 -6.80 2.14
N GLY A 95 1.02 -7.59 1.10
CA GLY A 95 -0.02 -8.62 0.97
C GLY A 95 -1.27 -8.10 0.29
N GLY A 96 -1.86 -8.89 -0.55
CA GLY A 96 -3.07 -8.46 -1.19
C GLY A 96 -3.54 -9.33 -2.33
N MET A 97 -4.75 -9.05 -2.75
CA MET A 97 -5.46 -9.78 -3.77
C MET A 97 -6.02 -8.83 -4.84
N GLY A 98 -5.24 -7.81 -5.19
CA GLY A 98 -5.61 -6.86 -6.22
C GLY A 98 -6.94 -6.15 -5.92
N MET A 99 -7.86 -6.12 -6.89
CA MET A 99 -9.17 -5.47 -6.77
C MET A 99 -10.04 -6.04 -5.64
N ARG A 100 -9.92 -7.32 -5.32
CA ARG A 100 -10.62 -7.91 -4.18
C ARG A 100 -10.23 -7.25 -2.86
N TRP A 101 -8.94 -6.93 -2.69
CA TRP A 101 -8.45 -6.21 -1.53
C TRP A 101 -9.05 -4.78 -1.47
N ILE A 102 -9.06 -4.06 -2.60
CA ILE A 102 -9.65 -2.71 -2.70
C ILE A 102 -11.11 -2.74 -2.25
N ARG A 103 -11.90 -3.70 -2.75
CA ARG A 103 -13.30 -3.86 -2.34
C ARG A 103 -13.44 -4.11 -0.84
N GLU A 104 -12.66 -5.05 -0.30
CA GLU A 104 -12.73 -5.38 1.12
C GLU A 104 -12.41 -4.17 2.00
N TRP A 105 -11.32 -3.47 1.71
CA TRP A 105 -10.94 -2.31 2.50
C TRP A 105 -11.89 -1.14 2.33
N THR A 106 -12.47 -0.96 1.16
CA THR A 106 -13.52 0.04 0.95
C THR A 106 -14.75 -0.27 1.79
N GLN A 107 -15.15 -1.53 1.92
CA GLN A 107 -16.33 -1.91 2.71
C GLN A 107 -16.06 -1.97 4.22
N ASN A 108 -14.87 -2.38 4.65
CA ASN A 108 -14.57 -2.72 6.04
C ASN A 108 -13.49 -1.86 6.70
N GLY A 109 -12.74 -1.06 5.95
CA GLY A 109 -11.61 -0.26 6.43
C GLY A 109 -11.66 1.23 6.05
N SER A 110 -12.81 1.75 5.64
CA SER A 110 -12.92 3.10 5.08
C SER A 110 -13.21 4.21 6.10
N TRP A 111 -13.25 3.94 7.41
CA TRP A 111 -13.52 5.01 8.38
C TRP A 111 -12.60 6.21 8.21
N THR A 112 -11.31 5.97 8.04
CA THR A 112 -10.31 7.02 7.81
C THR A 112 -10.62 7.80 6.54
N GLN A 113 -10.93 7.13 5.44
CA GLN A 113 -11.34 7.78 4.19
C GLN A 113 -12.59 8.64 4.36
N GLU A 114 -13.57 8.19 5.16
CA GLU A 114 -14.78 8.98 5.46
C GLU A 114 -14.45 10.30 6.15
N GLN A 115 -13.43 10.32 7.03
CA GLN A 115 -13.02 11.58 7.67
C GLN A 115 -12.39 12.54 6.65
N PHE A 116 -11.57 12.03 5.73
CA PHE A 116 -10.99 12.83 4.65
C PHE A 116 -12.05 13.32 3.64
N LEU A 117 -13.02 12.49 3.28
CA LEU A 117 -14.15 12.90 2.44
C LEU A 117 -14.95 14.04 3.10
N LYS A 118 -15.26 13.92 4.41
CA LYS A 118 -15.92 14.98 5.19
C LYS A 118 -15.09 16.26 5.25
N ALA A 119 -13.76 16.14 5.27
CA ALA A 119 -12.84 17.26 5.21
C ALA A 119 -12.67 17.86 3.79
N GLY A 120 -13.39 17.34 2.78
CA GLY A 120 -13.40 17.86 1.41
C GLY A 120 -12.30 17.33 0.50
N TYR A 121 -11.66 16.23 0.86
CA TYR A 121 -10.70 15.53 0.00
C TYR A 121 -11.39 14.45 -0.82
N ALA A 122 -11.05 14.31 -2.09
CA ALA A 122 -11.21 13.04 -2.78
C ALA A 122 -10.21 12.04 -2.22
N VAL A 123 -10.53 10.75 -2.28
CA VAL A 123 -9.69 9.69 -1.72
C VAL A 123 -9.60 8.50 -2.65
N ALA A 124 -8.49 7.78 -2.60
CA ALA A 124 -8.33 6.55 -3.34
C ALA A 124 -7.60 5.49 -2.52
N TRP A 125 -8.12 4.26 -2.46
CA TRP A 125 -7.30 3.10 -2.16
C TRP A 125 -6.51 2.73 -3.41
N MET A 126 -5.23 2.44 -3.26
CA MET A 126 -4.37 2.00 -4.35
C MET A 126 -3.61 0.72 -3.99
N ARG A 127 -3.34 -0.10 -4.99
CA ARG A 127 -2.49 -1.29 -4.88
C ARG A 127 -1.47 -1.30 -6.00
N TYR A 128 -0.32 -1.85 -5.73
CA TYR A 128 0.76 -2.05 -6.70
C TYR A 128 1.11 -3.54 -6.81
N ARG A 129 1.70 -3.94 -7.94
CA ARG A 129 1.84 -5.35 -8.37
C ARG A 129 2.69 -6.25 -7.50
N ALA A 130 3.59 -5.71 -6.71
CA ALA A 130 4.44 -6.51 -5.83
C ALA A 130 3.66 -7.29 -4.78
N GLU A 131 2.40 -6.97 -4.65
CA GLU A 131 1.46 -7.54 -3.72
C GLU A 131 0.65 -8.72 -4.29
N VAL A 132 1.15 -9.38 -5.33
CA VAL A 132 0.53 -10.58 -5.86
C VAL A 132 0.55 -11.67 -4.78
N SER A 133 -0.63 -12.07 -4.36
CA SER A 133 -0.80 -13.08 -3.31
C SER A 133 -0.28 -14.46 -3.74
N ASN A 134 -0.06 -15.31 -2.76
CA ASN A 134 0.43 -16.69 -2.84
C ASN A 134 -0.47 -17.69 -3.60
N SER A 135 -1.20 -17.28 -4.62
CA SER A 135 -2.13 -18.16 -5.35
C SER A 135 -1.46 -19.33 -6.09
N TYR A 136 -0.13 -19.34 -6.18
CA TYR A 136 0.62 -20.34 -6.93
C TYR A 136 1.45 -21.31 -6.07
N GLY A 137 1.14 -21.41 -4.78
CA GLY A 137 1.91 -22.21 -3.83
C GLY A 137 3.18 -21.48 -3.35
N ALA A 138 3.51 -21.66 -2.07
CA ALA A 138 4.54 -20.89 -1.37
C ALA A 138 5.90 -20.92 -2.08
N ARG A 139 6.32 -22.07 -2.57
CA ARG A 139 7.64 -22.22 -3.22
C ARG A 139 7.81 -21.46 -4.52
N LEU A 140 6.79 -21.43 -5.38
CA LEU A 140 6.84 -20.70 -6.64
C LEU A 140 6.83 -19.19 -6.40
N VAL A 141 6.15 -18.74 -5.36
CA VAL A 141 6.10 -17.32 -5.02
C VAL A 141 7.40 -16.87 -4.37
N GLU A 142 8.01 -17.70 -3.53
CA GLU A 142 9.32 -17.39 -2.94
C GLU A 142 10.41 -17.31 -4.01
N ALA A 143 10.46 -18.24 -4.93
CA ALA A 143 11.39 -18.20 -6.06
C ALA A 143 11.15 -16.96 -6.96
N LYS A 144 9.90 -16.59 -7.19
CA LYS A 144 9.57 -15.34 -7.90
C LYS A 144 9.87 -14.08 -7.10
N ARG A 145 9.74 -14.13 -5.78
CA ARG A 145 10.17 -13.02 -4.91
C ARG A 145 11.67 -12.82 -4.97
N GLU A 146 12.43 -13.89 -4.88
CA GLU A 146 13.88 -13.83 -5.04
C GLU A 146 14.27 -13.27 -6.41
N GLY A 147 13.66 -13.72 -7.48
CA GLY A 147 13.83 -13.17 -8.82
C GLY A 147 13.48 -11.69 -8.92
N ARG A 148 12.42 -11.25 -8.27
CA ARG A 148 12.03 -9.83 -8.20
C ARG A 148 12.99 -8.97 -7.39
N GLN A 149 13.55 -9.51 -6.32
CA GLN A 149 14.59 -8.83 -5.54
C GLN A 149 15.85 -8.63 -6.39
N LEU A 150 16.24 -9.62 -7.18
CA LEU A 150 17.34 -9.52 -8.12
C LEU A 150 17.10 -8.45 -9.21
N PHE A 151 15.84 -8.25 -9.62
CA PHE A 151 15.45 -7.23 -10.60
C PHE A 151 15.01 -5.90 -9.96
N ASN A 152 15.39 -5.62 -8.73
CA ASN A 152 14.98 -4.43 -8.00
C ASN A 152 13.45 -4.31 -7.90
N ARG A 153 12.85 -5.21 -7.14
CA ARG A 153 11.40 -5.28 -6.88
C ARG A 153 10.78 -3.90 -6.59
N GLY A 154 11.51 -3.08 -5.85
CA GLY A 154 11.07 -1.76 -5.50
C GLY A 154 10.78 -0.87 -6.70
N ALA A 155 11.56 -0.94 -7.79
CA ALA A 155 11.36 -0.10 -8.96
C ALA A 155 9.98 -0.31 -9.61
N LEU A 156 9.55 -1.57 -9.77
CA LEU A 156 8.22 -1.87 -10.34
C LEU A 156 7.06 -1.38 -9.46
N GLU A 157 7.23 -1.43 -8.14
CA GLU A 157 6.20 -0.95 -7.21
C GLU A 157 6.00 0.56 -7.33
N TYR A 158 7.08 1.34 -7.40
CA TYR A 158 6.90 2.80 -7.52
C TYR A 158 6.49 3.22 -8.92
N ASP A 159 6.83 2.49 -9.97
CA ASP A 159 6.31 2.74 -11.31
C ASP A 159 4.77 2.59 -11.34
N ASP A 160 4.23 1.57 -10.69
CA ASP A 160 2.79 1.40 -10.53
C ASP A 160 2.18 2.57 -9.75
N ALA A 161 2.77 2.92 -8.60
CA ALA A 161 2.29 4.01 -7.77
C ALA A 161 2.37 5.36 -8.49
N ILE A 162 3.46 5.64 -9.20
CA ILE A 162 3.62 6.86 -10.00
C ILE A 162 2.59 6.90 -11.14
N SER A 163 2.28 5.77 -11.77
CA SER A 163 1.24 5.69 -12.80
C SER A 163 -0.13 6.05 -12.23
N ILE A 164 -0.46 5.54 -11.05
CA ILE A 164 -1.71 5.90 -10.35
C ILE A 164 -1.72 7.39 -10.00
N ILE A 165 -0.61 7.95 -9.49
CA ILE A 165 -0.51 9.38 -9.17
C ILE A 165 -0.70 10.23 -10.44
N LYS A 166 -0.07 9.86 -11.55
CA LYS A 166 -0.25 10.55 -12.83
C LYS A 166 -1.69 10.47 -13.32
N TYR A 167 -2.30 9.29 -13.21
CA TYR A 167 -3.69 9.09 -13.61
C TYR A 167 -4.66 9.96 -12.82
N VAL A 168 -4.60 9.96 -11.49
CA VAL A 168 -5.53 10.76 -10.69
C VAL A 168 -5.43 12.26 -10.96
N LYS A 169 -4.27 12.75 -11.41
CA LYS A 169 -4.07 14.13 -11.86
C LYS A 169 -4.82 14.47 -13.16
N THR A 170 -5.24 13.48 -13.94
CA THR A 170 -6.04 13.69 -15.17
C THR A 170 -7.54 13.73 -14.89
N LEU A 171 -7.98 13.37 -13.70
CA LEU A 171 -9.40 13.35 -13.36
C LEU A 171 -9.99 14.77 -13.33
N PRO A 172 -11.12 15.03 -14.00
CA PRO A 172 -11.66 16.38 -14.16
C PRO A 172 -12.10 17.04 -12.83
N TYR A 173 -12.31 16.22 -11.79
CA TYR A 173 -12.70 16.68 -10.46
C TYR A 173 -11.53 16.77 -9.47
N VAL A 174 -10.30 16.50 -9.89
CA VAL A 174 -9.09 16.55 -9.05
C VAL A 174 -8.27 17.78 -9.40
N ASP A 175 -7.79 18.49 -8.39
CA ASP A 175 -6.74 19.49 -8.56
C ASP A 175 -5.37 18.79 -8.69
N PRO A 176 -4.75 18.82 -9.87
CA PRO A 176 -3.49 18.09 -10.10
C PRO A 176 -2.30 18.64 -9.28
N SER A 177 -2.40 19.83 -8.74
CA SER A 177 -1.39 20.43 -7.87
C SER A 177 -1.53 20.04 -6.39
N ARG A 178 -2.66 19.39 -6.02
CA ARG A 178 -3.01 19.03 -4.65
C ARG A 178 -3.24 17.54 -4.49
N VAL A 179 -2.20 16.74 -4.77
CA VAL A 179 -2.19 15.28 -4.59
C VAL A 179 -1.34 14.94 -3.39
N GLY A 180 -1.94 14.29 -2.41
CA GLY A 180 -1.28 13.79 -1.20
C GLY A 180 -1.23 12.26 -1.17
N TYR A 181 -0.43 11.73 -0.27
CA TYR A 181 -0.23 10.28 -0.12
C TYR A 181 -0.16 9.91 1.37
N VAL A 182 -0.87 8.88 1.77
CA VAL A 182 -0.76 8.25 3.10
C VAL A 182 -0.34 6.81 2.89
N GLY A 183 0.85 6.47 3.36
CA GLY A 183 1.38 5.11 3.28
C GLY A 183 1.57 4.49 4.65
N LEU A 184 1.02 3.28 4.85
CA LEU A 184 1.22 2.49 6.07
C LEU A 184 2.29 1.44 5.85
N SER A 185 3.22 1.29 6.82
CA SER A 185 4.23 0.22 6.83
C SER A 185 5.05 0.19 5.52
N HIS A 186 4.94 -0.86 4.71
CA HIS A 186 5.53 -0.90 3.38
C HIS A 186 5.03 0.25 2.48
N GLY A 187 3.76 0.65 2.57
CA GLY A 187 3.25 1.83 1.88
C GLY A 187 3.95 3.13 2.29
N GLY A 188 4.39 3.23 3.54
CA GLY A 188 5.23 4.33 4.04
C GLY A 188 6.65 4.29 3.45
N GLU A 189 7.25 3.11 3.31
CA GLU A 189 8.51 2.95 2.57
C GLU A 189 8.36 3.33 1.10
N MET A 190 7.24 2.94 0.48
CA MET A 190 6.93 3.32 -0.91
C MET A 190 6.85 4.82 -1.11
N LEU A 191 6.26 5.56 -0.15
CA LEU A 191 6.26 7.03 -0.19
C LEU A 191 7.68 7.58 -0.28
N MET A 192 8.59 7.07 0.56
CA MET A 192 9.98 7.51 0.56
C MET A 192 10.66 7.23 -0.79
N LYS A 193 10.44 6.04 -1.35
CA LYS A 193 11.00 5.64 -2.65
C LYS A 193 10.43 6.49 -3.78
N ILE A 194 9.12 6.68 -3.84
CA ILE A 194 8.47 7.50 -4.87
C ILE A 194 9.00 8.92 -4.83
N THR A 195 9.07 9.55 -3.67
CA THR A 195 9.48 10.95 -3.53
C THR A 195 10.97 11.20 -3.77
N THR A 196 11.77 10.16 -3.84
CA THR A 196 13.16 10.24 -4.27
C THR A 196 13.29 10.49 -5.78
N GLU A 197 12.38 9.94 -6.58
CA GLU A 197 12.45 9.97 -8.04
C GLU A 197 11.37 10.83 -8.70
N TYR A 198 10.29 11.12 -7.96
CA TYR A 198 9.13 11.83 -8.48
C TYR A 198 8.62 12.88 -7.50
N ASP A 199 8.58 14.13 -7.92
CA ASP A 199 8.18 15.29 -7.12
C ASP A 199 6.71 15.72 -7.33
N GLY A 200 5.89 14.83 -7.86
CA GLY A 200 4.48 15.09 -8.18
C GLY A 200 3.51 15.04 -7.00
N LEU A 201 3.97 14.78 -5.78
CA LEU A 201 3.16 14.81 -4.56
C LEU A 201 3.33 16.14 -3.84
N ARG A 202 2.23 16.74 -3.41
CA ARG A 202 2.24 17.99 -2.64
C ARG A 202 2.68 17.81 -1.20
N ALA A 203 2.30 16.68 -0.58
CA ALA A 203 2.67 16.28 0.77
C ALA A 203 2.47 14.77 0.95
N GLY A 204 3.16 14.16 1.91
CA GLY A 204 3.03 12.74 2.21
C GLY A 204 3.07 12.43 3.70
N ILE A 205 2.35 11.38 4.10
CA ILE A 205 2.39 10.81 5.44
C ILE A 205 2.95 9.40 5.33
N ALA A 206 4.07 9.16 6.03
CA ALA A 206 4.65 7.84 6.24
C ALA A 206 4.24 7.35 7.64
N SER A 207 3.16 6.58 7.70
CA SER A 207 2.69 5.98 8.94
C SER A 207 3.38 4.66 9.17
N GLU A 208 4.07 4.53 10.29
CA GLU A 208 4.82 3.33 10.71
C GLU A 208 5.69 2.74 9.57
N PRO A 209 6.55 3.56 8.89
CA PRO A 209 7.21 3.19 7.64
C PRO A 209 8.26 2.10 7.83
N ALA A 210 8.02 0.90 7.31
CA ALA A 210 8.97 -0.23 7.34
C ALA A 210 10.10 -0.08 6.30
N SER A 211 10.84 1.01 6.36
CA SER A 211 11.74 1.54 5.33
C SER A 211 13.19 1.06 5.40
N GLY A 212 13.40 -0.19 5.82
CA GLY A 212 14.75 -0.75 5.92
C GLY A 212 15.51 -0.81 4.59
N ASP A 213 14.82 -1.14 3.50
CA ASP A 213 15.42 -1.17 2.16
C ASP A 213 15.67 0.25 1.62
N PHE A 214 14.71 1.17 1.80
CA PHE A 214 14.89 2.58 1.44
C PHE A 214 16.10 3.19 2.15
N LEU A 215 16.27 2.91 3.44
CA LEU A 215 17.41 3.38 4.25
C LEU A 215 18.72 2.60 3.98
N ALA A 216 18.75 1.74 2.98
CA ALA A 216 19.93 0.93 2.63
C ALA A 216 20.49 0.14 3.82
N ARG A 217 19.60 -0.48 4.60
CA ARG A 217 20.02 -1.32 5.73
C ARG A 217 20.80 -2.52 5.24
N LYS A 218 22.00 -2.70 5.77
CA LYS A 218 22.85 -3.85 5.47
C LYS A 218 22.19 -5.15 5.94
N PRO A 219 22.29 -6.23 5.17
CA PRO A 219 21.78 -7.53 5.59
C PRO A 219 22.34 -7.91 6.95
N GLN A 220 21.48 -8.32 7.87
CA GLN A 220 21.90 -8.79 9.18
C GLN A 220 21.87 -10.33 9.20
N PRO A 221 22.91 -10.97 9.76
CA PRO A 221 22.88 -12.40 9.97
C PRO A 221 21.67 -12.78 10.83
N ARG A 222 20.88 -13.73 10.36
CA ARG A 222 19.84 -14.32 11.22
C ARG A 222 20.49 -15.30 12.17
N THR A 223 20.24 -15.14 13.47
CA THR A 223 20.61 -16.15 14.47
C THR A 223 19.63 -17.32 14.33
N PRO A 224 20.08 -18.51 13.93
CA PRO A 224 19.19 -19.67 13.84
C PRO A 224 18.53 -19.94 15.19
N GLY A 225 17.22 -20.15 15.22
CA GLY A 225 16.48 -20.45 16.45
C GLY A 225 16.18 -19.26 17.35
N ALA A 226 16.55 -18.04 16.97
CA ALA A 226 16.11 -16.86 17.71
C ALA A 226 14.59 -16.72 17.68
N PRO A 227 13.94 -16.47 18.83
CA PRO A 227 12.50 -16.27 18.86
C PRO A 227 12.11 -15.02 18.01
N PRO A 228 10.93 -15.03 17.41
CA PRO A 228 10.43 -13.85 16.70
C PRO A 228 10.32 -12.67 17.67
N VAL A 229 10.73 -11.50 17.21
CA VAL A 229 10.53 -10.26 17.96
C VAL A 229 9.01 -9.97 17.96
N PRO A 230 8.39 -9.72 19.12
CA PRO A 230 6.98 -9.39 19.19
C PRO A 230 6.72 -8.05 18.46
N GLU A 231 5.62 -7.96 17.75
CA GLU A 231 5.24 -6.75 17.00
C GLU A 231 5.08 -5.54 17.92
N THR A 232 4.58 -5.77 19.13
CA THR A 232 4.47 -4.76 20.18
C THR A 232 5.36 -5.12 21.35
N LEU A 233 6.30 -4.24 21.66
CA LEU A 233 7.21 -4.42 22.78
C LEU A 233 6.49 -4.16 24.11
N PRO A 234 6.80 -4.90 25.18
CA PRO A 234 6.18 -4.69 26.49
C PRO A 234 6.55 -3.32 27.09
N VAL A 235 7.75 -2.88 26.86
CA VAL A 235 8.30 -1.57 27.30
C VAL A 235 9.17 -1.01 26.19
N ASN A 236 9.06 0.31 25.95
CA ASN A 236 9.92 1.02 25.02
C ASN A 236 10.10 2.48 25.48
N THR A 237 11.01 2.70 26.43
CA THR A 237 11.29 4.03 26.95
C THR A 237 11.99 4.91 25.91
N GLU A 238 11.96 6.22 26.10
CA GLU A 238 12.65 7.18 25.21
C GLU A 238 14.16 6.87 25.10
N GLU A 239 14.79 6.45 26.19
CA GLU A 239 16.22 6.05 26.19
C GLU A 239 16.44 4.77 25.36
N MET A 240 15.54 3.76 25.50
CA MET A 240 15.58 2.55 24.70
C MET A 240 15.39 2.85 23.21
N GLN A 241 14.44 3.71 22.87
CA GLN A 241 14.21 4.14 21.50
C GLN A 241 15.42 4.84 20.90
N LYS A 242 16.02 5.78 21.64
CA LYS A 242 17.22 6.49 21.21
C LYS A 242 18.38 5.52 20.95
N LYS A 243 18.66 4.62 21.88
CA LYS A 243 19.70 3.60 21.74
C LYS A 243 19.44 2.67 20.56
N ALA A 244 18.20 2.24 20.36
CA ALA A 244 17.81 1.40 19.22
C ALA A 244 17.96 2.16 17.89
N THR A 245 17.63 3.45 17.84
CA THR A 245 17.79 4.29 16.65
C THR A 245 19.26 4.46 16.28
N GLU A 246 20.14 4.71 17.28
CA GLU A 246 21.59 4.77 17.08
C GLU A 246 22.16 3.43 16.57
N ALA A 247 21.73 2.32 17.17
CA ALA A 247 22.12 0.98 16.72
C ALA A 247 21.65 0.69 15.29
N MET A 248 20.43 1.11 14.93
CA MET A 248 19.91 0.98 13.58
C MET A 248 20.72 1.83 12.59
N ARG A 249 21.06 3.06 12.95
CA ARG A 249 21.89 3.95 12.13
C ARG A 249 23.23 3.30 11.78
N GLY A 250 23.87 2.59 12.72
CA GLY A 250 25.11 1.84 12.51
C GLY A 250 24.98 0.67 11.51
N GLN A 251 23.76 0.22 11.25
CA GLN A 251 23.48 -0.86 10.28
C GLN A 251 23.24 -0.36 8.86
N LEU A 252 23.19 0.96 8.63
CA LEU A 252 22.93 1.52 7.31
C LEU A 252 24.20 1.65 6.47
N ASP A 253 24.02 1.61 5.15
CA ASP A 253 24.91 2.28 4.22
C ASP A 253 24.52 3.77 4.19
N MET A 254 25.17 4.57 5.02
CA MET A 254 24.81 5.97 5.23
C MET A 254 24.98 6.82 3.97
N ASP A 255 25.94 6.52 3.11
CA ASP A 255 26.15 7.28 1.87
C ASP A 255 24.97 7.07 0.94
N THR A 256 24.57 5.83 0.72
CA THR A 256 23.39 5.47 -0.07
C THR A 256 22.10 6.03 0.53
N ALA A 257 21.90 5.89 1.85
CA ALA A 257 20.73 6.42 2.54
C ALA A 257 20.61 7.93 2.38
N MET A 258 21.70 8.67 2.59
CA MET A 258 21.70 10.12 2.50
C MET A 258 21.54 10.65 1.07
N VAL A 259 22.03 9.94 0.05
CA VAL A 259 21.73 10.28 -1.36
C VAL A 259 20.23 10.22 -1.60
N ARG A 260 19.55 9.14 -1.18
CA ARG A 260 18.10 8.96 -1.34
C ARG A 260 17.33 10.03 -0.55
N ILE A 261 17.68 10.26 0.71
CA ILE A 261 17.04 11.26 1.59
C ILE A 261 17.15 12.67 1.00
N ARG A 262 18.34 13.06 0.50
CA ARG A 262 18.56 14.39 -0.08
C ARG A 262 17.75 14.63 -1.35
N ALA A 263 17.42 13.59 -2.10
CA ALA A 263 16.60 13.70 -3.31
C ALA A 263 15.14 14.04 -3.01
N ILE A 264 14.61 13.72 -1.84
CA ILE A 264 13.22 14.01 -1.45
C ILE A 264 12.99 15.52 -1.38
N LYS A 265 11.95 16.00 -2.07
CA LYS A 265 11.51 17.41 -2.05
C LYS A 265 10.14 17.58 -1.39
N THR A 266 9.33 16.52 -1.39
CA THR A 266 7.99 16.48 -0.84
C THR A 266 8.03 16.63 0.69
N PRO A 267 7.23 17.51 1.31
CA PRO A 267 7.05 17.52 2.76
C PRO A 267 6.54 16.17 3.27
N ILE A 268 7.13 15.66 4.35
CA ILE A 268 6.81 14.34 4.91
C ILE A 268 6.42 14.46 6.38
N PHE A 269 5.29 13.86 6.74
CA PHE A 269 4.96 13.61 8.15
C PHE A 269 5.21 12.14 8.46
N VAL A 270 6.19 11.87 9.31
CA VAL A 270 6.48 10.51 9.79
C VAL A 270 5.70 10.27 11.09
N GLN A 271 4.85 9.25 11.07
CA GLN A 271 4.06 8.83 12.22
C GLN A 271 4.61 7.51 12.76
N GLY A 272 4.85 7.45 14.06
CA GLY A 272 5.35 6.27 14.75
C GLY A 272 4.32 5.66 15.70
N ARG A 273 4.64 4.47 16.24
CA ARG A 273 3.91 3.78 17.28
C ARG A 273 4.87 3.44 18.43
N ASP A 274 4.58 3.93 19.63
CA ASP A 274 5.54 3.98 20.74
C ASP A 274 6.20 2.65 21.10
N ARG A 275 5.45 1.55 21.02
CA ARG A 275 5.96 0.21 21.34
C ARG A 275 6.13 -0.69 20.13
N ASP A 276 6.17 -0.13 18.92
CA ASP A 276 6.47 -0.91 17.73
C ASP A 276 7.92 -1.42 17.73
N HIS A 277 8.12 -2.67 17.37
CA HIS A 277 9.46 -3.23 17.25
C HIS A 277 10.30 -2.54 16.16
N ASN A 278 9.67 -1.86 15.19
CA ASN A 278 10.32 -1.06 14.15
C ASN A 278 10.38 0.44 14.47
N GLN A 279 10.00 0.87 15.67
CA GLN A 279 9.96 2.30 16.05
C GLN A 279 11.30 3.00 15.78
N ALA A 280 12.41 2.32 15.98
CA ALA A 280 13.75 2.84 15.67
C ALA A 280 13.91 3.19 14.17
N THR A 281 13.36 2.38 13.28
CA THR A 281 13.36 2.64 11.84
C THR A 281 12.49 3.86 11.51
N PHE A 282 11.32 3.98 12.13
CA PHE A 282 10.40 5.10 11.90
C PHE A 282 11.05 6.42 12.34
N ARG A 283 11.60 6.44 13.53
CA ARG A 283 12.31 7.59 14.09
C ARG A 283 13.54 7.98 13.25
N LEU A 284 14.29 7.01 12.77
CA LEU A 284 15.48 7.25 11.96
C LEU A 284 15.14 7.91 10.61
N ASN A 285 14.01 7.55 9.97
CA ASN A 285 13.53 8.28 8.78
C ASN A 285 13.37 9.76 9.06
N TYR A 286 12.69 10.10 10.16
CA TYR A 286 12.52 11.49 10.58
C TYR A 286 13.87 12.18 10.83
N GLU A 287 14.76 11.56 11.61
CA GLU A 287 16.04 12.13 11.97
C GLU A 287 16.91 12.44 10.74
N LEU A 288 16.98 11.49 9.79
CA LEU A 288 17.76 11.67 8.55
C LEU A 288 17.15 12.73 7.62
N LEU A 289 15.83 12.80 7.51
CA LEU A 289 15.16 13.86 6.76
C LEU A 289 15.44 15.23 7.38
N ARG A 290 15.36 15.34 8.71
CA ARG A 290 15.66 16.57 9.44
C ARG A 290 17.14 16.99 9.28
N GLU A 291 18.07 16.05 9.39
CA GLU A 291 19.50 16.27 9.17
C GLU A 291 19.81 16.77 7.74
N ALA A 292 19.05 16.30 6.77
CA ALA A 292 19.14 16.75 5.38
C ALA A 292 18.42 18.10 5.12
N GLY A 293 17.86 18.74 6.15
CA GLY A 293 17.16 20.02 6.03
C GLY A 293 15.82 19.92 5.29
N LYS A 294 15.16 18.74 5.33
CA LYS A 294 13.87 18.53 4.67
C LYS A 294 12.71 19.06 5.52
N ASP A 295 11.62 19.43 4.86
CA ASP A 295 10.36 19.74 5.52
C ASP A 295 9.77 18.42 6.05
N VAL A 296 9.92 18.16 7.34
CA VAL A 296 9.52 16.93 7.98
C VAL A 296 8.94 17.16 9.37
N GLU A 297 7.81 16.50 9.64
CA GLU A 297 7.18 16.42 10.96
C GLU A 297 7.32 15.01 11.54
N TRP A 298 7.31 14.91 12.87
CA TRP A 298 7.31 13.65 13.61
C TRP A 298 6.29 13.67 14.73
N LYS A 299 5.52 12.60 14.83
CA LYS A 299 4.73 12.30 16.04
C LYS A 299 4.60 10.79 16.22
N SER A 300 4.73 10.34 17.44
CA SER A 300 4.48 8.95 17.82
C SER A 300 3.23 8.86 18.69
N TYR A 301 2.58 7.70 18.66
CA TYR A 301 1.30 7.46 19.33
C TYR A 301 1.35 6.14 20.09
N GLU A 302 0.77 6.14 21.27
CA GLU A 302 0.58 4.90 22.05
C GLU A 302 -0.64 4.15 21.52
N HIS A 303 -0.38 3.00 20.86
CA HIS A 303 -1.44 2.10 20.40
C HIS A 303 -0.94 0.66 20.36
N PRO A 304 -1.77 -0.36 20.69
CA PRO A 304 -1.36 -1.76 20.70
C PRO A 304 -1.16 -2.36 19.32
N GLU A 305 -1.86 -1.86 18.28
CA GLU A 305 -1.90 -2.46 16.95
C GLU A 305 -1.07 -1.68 15.94
N HIS A 306 -0.31 -2.39 15.10
CA HIS A 306 0.32 -1.85 13.91
C HIS A 306 -0.73 -1.53 12.83
N GLY A 307 -0.65 -0.35 12.23
CA GLY A 307 -1.60 0.08 11.21
C GLY A 307 -2.89 0.71 11.74
N PHE A 308 -2.91 1.12 12.98
CA PHE A 308 -4.08 1.69 13.65
C PHE A 308 -4.67 2.95 13.00
N ILE A 309 -3.93 3.61 12.11
CA ILE A 309 -4.47 4.71 11.29
C ILE A 309 -5.64 4.27 10.41
N PHE A 310 -5.70 2.99 10.01
CA PHE A 310 -6.76 2.44 9.17
C PHE A 310 -7.77 1.66 10.00
N VAL A 311 -8.76 2.36 10.51
CA VAL A 311 -9.81 1.78 11.36
C VAL A 311 -10.70 0.83 10.57
N ARG A 312 -10.83 -0.40 11.05
CA ARG A 312 -11.69 -1.44 10.47
C ARG A 312 -13.00 -1.57 11.22
N ARG A 313 -14.01 -2.11 10.57
CA ARG A 313 -15.25 -2.52 11.24
C ARG A 313 -14.95 -3.68 12.18
N ASN A 314 -15.59 -3.63 13.34
CA ASN A 314 -15.59 -4.76 14.29
C ASN A 314 -16.49 -5.92 13.77
N GLU A 315 -16.54 -7.01 14.52
CA GLU A 315 -17.34 -8.21 14.20
C GLU A 315 -18.85 -7.90 14.04
N LYS A 316 -19.35 -6.84 14.70
CA LYS A 316 -20.73 -6.38 14.57
C LYS A 316 -20.96 -5.50 13.34
N GLY A 317 -19.90 -5.19 12.60
CA GLY A 317 -19.94 -4.38 11.39
C GLY A 317 -19.97 -2.86 11.63
N PHE A 318 -19.55 -2.38 12.80
CA PHE A 318 -19.48 -0.97 13.15
C PHE A 318 -18.03 -0.49 13.21
N TYR A 319 -17.80 0.79 12.93
CA TYR A 319 -16.56 1.47 13.23
C TYR A 319 -16.63 2.00 14.67
N GLU A 320 -15.67 1.60 15.49
CA GLU A 320 -15.51 2.02 16.87
C GLU A 320 -14.07 2.50 17.09
N PRO A 321 -13.66 3.64 16.48
CA PRO A 321 -12.31 4.15 16.64
C PRO A 321 -12.06 4.57 18.09
N ASP A 322 -10.90 4.24 18.61
CA ASP A 322 -10.45 4.74 19.91
C ASP A 322 -9.93 6.19 19.81
N PRO A 323 -9.68 6.87 20.94
CA PRO A 323 -9.19 8.25 20.94
C PRO A 323 -7.87 8.45 20.19
N THR A 324 -6.95 7.48 20.23
CA THR A 324 -5.66 7.56 19.53
C THR A 324 -5.86 7.45 18.02
N GLN A 325 -6.75 6.59 17.55
CA GLN A 325 -7.14 6.48 16.16
C GLN A 325 -7.80 7.76 15.62
N VAL A 326 -8.67 8.36 16.43
CA VAL A 326 -9.27 9.67 16.10
C VAL A 326 -8.19 10.75 16.02
N GLN A 327 -7.25 10.75 16.96
CA GLN A 327 -6.19 11.74 17.03
C GLN A 327 -5.24 11.66 15.82
N ILE A 328 -4.76 10.47 15.45
CA ILE A 328 -3.84 10.34 14.31
C ILE A 328 -4.49 10.76 12.99
N VAL A 329 -5.78 10.47 12.80
CA VAL A 329 -6.51 10.88 11.60
C VAL A 329 -6.74 12.40 11.60
N THR A 330 -7.06 13.00 12.75
CA THR A 330 -7.19 14.45 12.89
C THR A 330 -5.88 15.18 12.60
N ASP A 331 -4.77 14.69 13.14
CA ASP A 331 -3.43 15.23 12.88
C ASP A 331 -3.07 15.09 11.39
N SER A 332 -3.42 13.97 10.77
CA SER A 332 -3.19 13.71 9.35
C SER A 332 -3.96 14.70 8.45
N ILE A 333 -5.24 14.94 8.74
CA ILE A 333 -6.05 15.92 8.01
C ILE A 333 -5.47 17.32 8.21
N SER A 334 -5.13 17.69 9.45
CA SER A 334 -4.54 18.99 9.77
C SER A 334 -3.21 19.22 9.05
N TYR A 335 -2.39 18.18 8.92
CA TYR A 335 -1.15 18.22 8.15
C TYR A 335 -1.43 18.53 6.67
N PHE A 336 -2.33 17.78 6.03
CA PHE A 336 -2.68 18.07 4.63
C PHE A 336 -3.36 19.40 4.44
N ASP A 337 -4.19 19.86 5.38
CA ASP A 337 -4.81 21.19 5.29
C ASP A 337 -3.76 22.29 5.24
N ARG A 338 -2.66 22.18 6.00
CA ARG A 338 -1.57 23.15 5.96
C ARG A 338 -0.84 23.18 4.61
N HIS A 339 -0.69 22.04 3.97
CA HIS A 339 0.08 21.91 2.72
C HIS A 339 -0.77 22.04 1.46
N MET A 340 -2.08 21.75 1.52
CA MET A 340 -2.91 21.59 0.34
C MET A 340 -4.11 22.54 0.26
N LYS A 341 -4.55 23.14 1.38
CA LYS A 341 -5.72 24.04 1.41
C LYS A 341 -5.38 25.52 1.57
N LYS A 342 -4.16 25.85 1.94
CA LYS A 342 -3.75 27.26 2.00
C LYS A 342 -3.51 27.77 0.57
N PRO A 343 -3.94 28.99 0.28
CA PRO A 343 -3.75 29.64 -1.01
C PRO A 343 -2.28 29.84 -1.40
#